data_57bd627dae04389c13f20f4d01dd9176
#
_entry.id   57bd627dae04389c13f20f4d01dd9176
#
_cell.length_a   1.000
_cell.length_b   1.000
_cell.length_c   1.000
_cell.angle_alpha   90.00
_cell.angle_beta   90.00
_cell.angle_gamma   90.00
#
_symmetry.space_group_name_H-M   'P 1'
#
loop_
_entity.id
_entity.type
_entity.pdbx_description
1 polymer ?
#
loop_
_entity_poly.entity_id
_entity_poly.type
_entity_poly.pdbx_seq_one_letter_code
_entity_poly.pdbx_strand_id
1 'polypeptide(L)'
;SWGYRDPAFPYYLAEAQRIGACILPYHVVFPGESARRQMDSFLNILASVDLQSVRLVLDMELDHSQTRSKITQTLSECLRILQAETSRLPLVYSRASWVNEHLSVRDLPALDWWLAQYLARRSYPAYTPEFPCPPRLPEGVSAWRIHQTAERAPAIGGSGWYMDYDRWNGSHAELLAYFGREEKQPALACPLDGSPCPRSDIQPNPALVDQPFGMEII
;
A
#
# COMPACT_ATOMS: atom_id res chain seq x y z
N SER A 1 -11.22 -12.43 -9.37
CA SER A 1 -10.37 -12.91 -10.50
C SER A 1 -9.18 -11.98 -10.63
N TRP A 2 -8.00 -12.51 -10.91
CA TRP A 2 -6.76 -11.73 -11.05
C TRP A 2 -6.83 -10.65 -12.16
N GLY A 3 -7.78 -10.74 -13.08
CA GLY A 3 -8.03 -9.73 -14.10
C GLY A 3 -9.06 -8.66 -13.69
N TYR A 4 -9.47 -8.62 -12.42
CA TYR A 4 -10.36 -7.56 -11.95
C TYR A 4 -9.62 -6.21 -11.96
N ARG A 5 -10.32 -5.21 -12.46
CA ARG A 5 -9.86 -3.82 -12.44
C ARG A 5 -10.86 -3.01 -11.62
N ASP A 6 -10.37 -2.34 -10.59
CA ASP A 6 -11.21 -1.44 -9.79
C ASP A 6 -11.70 -0.26 -10.67
N PRO A 7 -13.00 -0.12 -10.88
CA PRO A 7 -13.54 0.99 -11.66
C PRO A 7 -13.32 2.36 -11.01
N ALA A 8 -13.10 2.42 -9.70
CA ALA A 8 -12.83 3.64 -8.97
C ALA A 8 -11.35 4.06 -9.00
N PHE A 9 -10.45 3.17 -9.41
CA PHE A 9 -9.01 3.42 -9.44
C PHE A 9 -8.62 4.74 -10.15
N PRO A 10 -9.14 5.07 -11.35
CA PRO A 10 -8.77 6.33 -12.02
C PRO A 10 -9.16 7.58 -11.22
N TYR A 11 -10.30 7.52 -10.54
CA TYR A 11 -10.77 8.62 -9.70
C TYR A 11 -9.87 8.81 -8.48
N TYR A 12 -9.61 7.74 -7.74
CA TYR A 12 -8.74 7.81 -6.56
C TYR A 12 -7.30 8.19 -6.91
N LEU A 13 -6.79 7.68 -8.03
CA LEU A 13 -5.47 8.07 -8.53
C LEU A 13 -5.39 9.58 -8.77
N ALA A 14 -6.37 10.14 -9.48
CA ALA A 14 -6.41 11.58 -9.78
C ALA A 14 -6.49 12.42 -8.49
N GLU A 15 -7.33 12.04 -7.55
CA GLU A 15 -7.45 12.75 -6.26
C GLU A 15 -6.19 12.65 -5.42
N ALA A 16 -5.57 11.47 -5.34
CA ALA A 16 -4.30 11.28 -4.63
C ALA A 16 -3.17 12.14 -5.24
N GLN A 17 -3.09 12.18 -6.56
CA GLN A 17 -2.14 13.05 -7.27
C GLN A 17 -2.41 14.53 -7.00
N ARG A 18 -3.68 14.95 -7.03
CA ARG A 18 -4.08 16.32 -6.77
C ARG A 18 -3.66 16.82 -5.38
N ILE A 19 -3.80 15.98 -4.36
CA ILE A 19 -3.41 16.33 -2.98
C ILE A 19 -1.93 16.05 -2.69
N GLY A 20 -1.19 15.50 -3.65
CA GLY A 20 0.23 15.19 -3.49
C GLY A 20 0.50 14.00 -2.56
N ALA A 21 -0.42 13.06 -2.43
CA ALA A 21 -0.24 11.87 -1.60
C ALA A 21 0.87 10.96 -2.13
N CYS A 22 1.45 10.15 -1.26
CA CYS A 22 2.27 9.01 -1.63
C CYS A 22 1.37 7.87 -2.11
N ILE A 23 1.61 7.34 -3.30
CA ILE A 23 0.69 6.42 -3.97
C ILE A 23 1.32 5.03 -4.06
N LEU A 24 0.59 4.02 -3.59
CA LEU A 24 0.99 2.61 -3.62
C LEU A 24 -0.07 1.78 -4.38
N PRO A 25 -0.04 1.77 -5.71
CA PRO A 25 -0.90 0.86 -6.46
C PRO A 25 -0.53 -0.57 -6.13
N TYR A 26 -1.54 -1.41 -5.86
CA TYR A 26 -1.28 -2.80 -5.52
C TYR A 26 -2.01 -3.79 -6.44
N HIS A 27 -1.45 -4.98 -6.53
CA HIS A 27 -2.02 -6.12 -7.22
C HIS A 27 -2.07 -7.33 -6.30
N VAL A 28 -3.27 -7.88 -6.10
CA VAL A 28 -3.44 -9.14 -5.38
C VAL A 28 -2.90 -10.27 -6.26
N VAL A 29 -1.87 -10.97 -5.80
CA VAL A 29 -1.24 -12.05 -6.54
C VAL A 29 -2.05 -13.33 -6.40
N PHE A 30 -2.33 -13.97 -7.53
CA PHE A 30 -3.01 -15.26 -7.63
C PHE A 30 -1.99 -16.38 -7.89
N PRO A 31 -1.54 -17.10 -6.86
CA PRO A 31 -0.63 -18.22 -7.03
C PRO A 31 -1.25 -19.30 -7.92
N GLY A 32 -0.44 -19.88 -8.81
CA GLY A 32 -0.94 -20.85 -9.80
C GLY A 32 -1.32 -20.24 -11.14
N GLU A 33 -1.63 -18.96 -11.19
CA GLU A 33 -1.85 -18.22 -12.43
C GLU A 33 -0.52 -17.69 -13.00
N SER A 34 -0.50 -17.38 -14.28
CA SER A 34 0.70 -16.86 -14.96
C SER A 34 1.12 -15.51 -14.38
N ALA A 35 2.27 -15.44 -13.74
CA ALA A 35 2.86 -14.21 -13.24
C ALA A 35 2.98 -13.14 -14.36
N ARG A 36 3.43 -13.55 -15.54
CA ARG A 36 3.56 -12.65 -16.70
C ARG A 36 2.22 -11.98 -17.05
N ARG A 37 1.15 -12.76 -17.18
CA ARG A 37 -0.18 -12.22 -17.51
C ARG A 37 -0.74 -11.30 -16.41
N GLN A 38 -0.49 -11.63 -15.15
CA GLN A 38 -0.90 -10.79 -14.03
C GLN A 38 -0.17 -9.44 -14.07
N MET A 39 1.15 -9.45 -14.23
CA MET A 39 1.94 -8.21 -14.26
C MET A 39 1.67 -7.39 -15.51
N ASP A 40 1.47 -8.00 -16.67
CA ASP A 40 1.05 -7.28 -17.89
C ASP A 40 -0.30 -6.58 -17.67
N SER A 41 -1.26 -7.25 -17.02
CA SER A 41 -2.55 -6.64 -16.69
C SER A 41 -2.39 -5.47 -15.73
N PHE A 42 -1.59 -5.64 -14.67
CA PHE A 42 -1.32 -4.60 -13.68
C PHE A 42 -0.64 -3.38 -14.33
N LEU A 43 0.42 -3.58 -15.09
CA LEU A 43 1.13 -2.51 -15.79
C LEU A 43 0.25 -1.80 -16.84
N ASN A 44 -0.63 -2.53 -17.53
CA ASN A 44 -1.58 -1.93 -18.45
C ASN A 44 -2.59 -1.01 -17.76
N ILE A 45 -3.01 -1.32 -16.53
CA ILE A 45 -3.86 -0.42 -15.73
C ILE A 45 -3.09 0.86 -15.38
N LEU A 46 -1.79 0.75 -15.17
CA LEU A 46 -0.90 1.84 -14.80
C LEU A 46 -0.27 2.57 -16.01
N ALA A 47 -0.69 2.28 -17.24
CA ALA A 47 -0.03 2.80 -18.45
C ALA A 47 0.04 4.35 -18.53
N SER A 48 -0.87 5.06 -17.84
CA SER A 48 -0.86 6.53 -17.75
C SER A 48 -0.18 7.07 -16.49
N VAL A 49 0.37 6.19 -15.64
CA VAL A 49 1.01 6.57 -14.37
C VAL A 49 2.51 6.65 -14.58
N ASP A 50 3.13 7.72 -14.10
CA ASP A 50 4.58 7.75 -13.97
C ASP A 50 5.02 6.77 -12.87
N LEU A 51 5.53 5.62 -13.29
CA LEU A 51 5.94 4.54 -12.39
C LEU A 51 7.12 4.95 -11.47
N GLN A 52 7.82 6.04 -11.78
CA GLN A 52 8.86 6.56 -10.88
C GLN A 52 8.28 7.35 -9.70
N SER A 53 7.08 7.90 -9.85
CA SER A 53 6.39 8.69 -8.81
C SER A 53 5.59 7.85 -7.82
N VAL A 54 5.45 6.55 -8.06
CA VAL A 54 4.66 5.62 -7.23
C VAL A 54 5.53 4.45 -6.72
N ARG A 55 5.04 3.70 -5.75
CA ARG A 55 5.64 2.43 -5.31
C ARG A 55 4.64 1.30 -5.52
N LEU A 56 5.01 0.33 -6.36
CA LEU A 56 4.16 -0.82 -6.63
C LEU A 56 4.17 -1.78 -5.45
N VAL A 57 3.04 -2.43 -5.23
CA VAL A 57 2.86 -3.41 -4.16
C VAL A 57 2.33 -4.71 -4.73
N LEU A 58 2.85 -5.83 -4.26
CA LEU A 58 2.32 -7.16 -4.47
C LEU A 58 1.68 -7.65 -3.18
N ASP A 59 0.37 -7.84 -3.22
CA ASP A 59 -0.41 -8.34 -2.10
C ASP A 59 -0.41 -9.88 -2.11
N MET A 60 0.14 -10.46 -1.05
CA MET A 60 0.33 -11.90 -0.87
C MET A 60 -0.51 -12.41 0.30
N GLU A 61 -1.78 -12.70 0.05
CA GLU A 61 -2.73 -13.23 1.03
C GLU A 61 -3.47 -14.49 0.58
N LEU A 62 -3.33 -14.85 -0.71
CA LEU A 62 -4.03 -16.00 -1.29
C LEU A 62 -3.05 -17.16 -1.51
N ASP A 63 -3.43 -18.36 -1.11
CA ASP A 63 -2.66 -19.59 -1.36
C ASP A 63 -3.20 -20.38 -2.57
N HIS A 64 -4.50 -20.28 -2.85
CA HIS A 64 -5.21 -21.03 -3.89
C HIS A 64 -4.88 -22.52 -3.90
N SER A 65 -4.65 -23.08 -2.72
CA SER A 65 -4.25 -24.48 -2.52
C SER A 65 -2.95 -24.85 -3.26
N GLN A 66 -2.10 -23.87 -3.53
CA GLN A 66 -0.79 -24.08 -4.12
C GLN A 66 0.26 -24.43 -3.07
N THR A 67 1.29 -25.14 -3.49
CA THR A 67 2.42 -25.43 -2.61
C THR A 67 3.24 -24.18 -2.31
N ARG A 68 3.90 -24.13 -1.15
CA ARG A 68 4.85 -23.07 -0.78
C ARG A 68 5.84 -22.76 -1.90
N SER A 69 6.40 -23.80 -2.52
CA SER A 69 7.35 -23.63 -3.63
C SER A 69 6.70 -22.91 -4.81
N LYS A 70 5.47 -23.28 -5.18
CA LYS A 70 4.75 -22.64 -6.29
C LYS A 70 4.38 -21.20 -6.00
N ILE A 71 3.94 -20.90 -4.78
CA ILE A 71 3.63 -19.55 -4.33
C ILE A 71 4.90 -18.67 -4.38
N THR A 72 6.01 -19.17 -3.82
CA THR A 72 7.29 -18.47 -3.82
C THR A 72 7.80 -18.24 -5.25
N GLN A 73 7.68 -19.24 -6.15
CA GLN A 73 8.05 -19.10 -7.55
C GLN A 73 7.20 -18.02 -8.26
N THR A 74 5.88 -18.02 -8.03
CA THR A 74 4.98 -17.02 -8.64
C THR A 74 5.36 -15.60 -8.19
N LEU A 75 5.56 -15.40 -6.87
CA LEU A 75 6.01 -14.12 -6.35
C LEU A 75 7.37 -13.71 -6.93
N SER A 76 8.35 -14.60 -6.95
CA SER A 76 9.68 -14.33 -7.50
C SER A 76 9.63 -13.87 -8.96
N GLU A 77 8.76 -14.48 -9.75
CA GLU A 77 8.57 -14.10 -11.15
C GLU A 77 7.88 -12.73 -11.28
N CYS A 78 6.85 -12.43 -10.46
CA CYS A 78 6.21 -11.11 -10.41
C CYS A 78 7.22 -10.02 -10.03
N LEU A 79 8.03 -10.26 -9.00
CA LEU A 79 9.09 -9.35 -8.56
C LEU A 79 10.07 -9.04 -9.69
N ARG A 80 10.55 -10.08 -10.38
CA ARG A 80 11.49 -9.93 -11.49
C ARG A 80 10.90 -9.12 -12.65
N ILE A 81 9.63 -9.36 -13.00
CA ILE A 81 8.95 -8.62 -14.08
C ILE A 81 8.85 -7.15 -13.70
N LEU A 82 8.31 -6.83 -12.51
CA LEU A 82 8.14 -5.44 -12.09
C LEU A 82 9.49 -4.73 -11.91
N GLN A 83 10.51 -5.42 -11.40
CA GLN A 83 11.84 -4.83 -11.28
C GLN A 83 12.45 -4.50 -12.66
N ALA A 84 12.22 -5.32 -13.67
CA ALA A 84 12.68 -5.03 -15.03
C ALA A 84 12.02 -3.79 -15.63
N GLU A 85 10.74 -3.55 -15.33
CA GLU A 85 9.96 -2.42 -15.85
C GLU A 85 10.20 -1.12 -15.07
N THR A 86 10.46 -1.20 -13.75
CA THR A 86 10.55 -0.03 -12.89
C THR A 86 11.95 0.25 -12.35
N SER A 87 12.92 -0.64 -12.60
CA SER A 87 14.26 -0.64 -11.99
C SER A 87 14.26 -0.74 -10.46
N ARG A 88 13.12 -1.07 -9.85
CA ARG A 88 12.94 -1.18 -8.40
C ARG A 88 12.12 -2.41 -8.05
N LEU A 89 12.43 -3.05 -6.91
CA LEU A 89 11.56 -4.09 -6.36
C LEU A 89 10.28 -3.44 -5.80
N PRO A 90 9.09 -4.03 -6.04
CA PRO A 90 7.88 -3.62 -5.34
C PRO A 90 7.94 -3.98 -3.85
N LEU A 91 7.10 -3.33 -3.03
CA LEU A 91 6.83 -3.83 -1.69
C LEU A 91 6.03 -5.13 -1.78
N VAL A 92 6.13 -5.94 -0.72
CA VAL A 92 5.26 -7.10 -0.55
C VAL A 92 4.40 -6.89 0.70
N TYR A 93 3.09 -6.83 0.48
CA TYR A 93 2.11 -6.82 1.55
C TYR A 93 1.73 -8.24 1.94
N SER A 94 1.66 -8.51 3.24
CA SER A 94 1.17 -9.78 3.80
C SER A 94 1.08 -9.71 5.33
N ARG A 95 0.79 -10.86 5.96
CA ARG A 95 0.90 -11.08 7.41
C ARG A 95 2.05 -12.03 7.72
N ALA A 96 2.75 -11.81 8.83
CA ALA A 96 3.87 -12.65 9.21
C ALA A 96 3.51 -14.15 9.30
N SER A 97 2.33 -14.48 9.84
CA SER A 97 1.87 -15.87 9.92
C SER A 97 1.68 -16.50 8.53
N TRP A 98 1.06 -15.76 7.61
CA TRP A 98 0.84 -16.23 6.24
C TRP A 98 2.18 -16.44 5.50
N VAL A 99 3.10 -15.50 5.64
CA VAL A 99 4.45 -15.62 5.04
C VAL A 99 5.16 -16.85 5.56
N ASN A 100 5.15 -17.08 6.89
CA ASN A 100 5.80 -18.24 7.50
C ASN A 100 5.20 -19.56 7.01
N GLU A 101 3.92 -19.59 6.71
CA GLU A 101 3.23 -20.79 6.24
C GLU A 101 3.45 -21.04 4.74
N HIS A 102 3.40 -19.99 3.93
CA HIS A 102 3.25 -20.11 2.48
C HIS A 102 4.44 -19.62 1.64
N LEU A 103 5.44 -18.93 2.22
CA LEU A 103 6.59 -18.44 1.47
C LEU A 103 7.93 -18.99 2.01
N SER A 104 8.85 -19.22 1.09
CA SER A 104 10.27 -19.48 1.39
C SER A 104 11.04 -18.16 1.26
N VAL A 105 11.05 -17.35 2.31
CA VAL A 105 11.67 -16.00 2.31
C VAL A 105 13.15 -16.05 1.89
N ARG A 106 13.88 -17.09 2.28
CA ARG A 106 15.31 -17.29 1.92
C ARG A 106 15.55 -17.41 0.40
N ASP A 107 14.51 -17.77 -0.36
CA ASP A 107 14.60 -17.96 -1.82
C ASP A 107 14.17 -16.69 -2.58
N LEU A 108 13.90 -15.60 -1.85
CA LEU A 108 13.51 -14.29 -2.38
C LEU A 108 14.65 -13.27 -2.20
N PRO A 109 14.70 -12.22 -3.01
CA PRO A 109 15.61 -11.10 -2.75
C PRO A 109 15.25 -10.40 -1.43
N ALA A 110 16.12 -9.52 -0.96
CA ALA A 110 15.77 -8.62 0.14
C ALA A 110 14.61 -7.71 -0.30
N LEU A 111 13.51 -7.73 0.47
CA LEU A 111 12.28 -7.04 0.15
C LEU A 111 11.95 -5.99 1.20
N ASP A 112 11.27 -4.93 0.76
CA ASP A 112 10.54 -4.05 1.65
C ASP A 112 9.16 -4.66 1.96
N TRP A 113 8.85 -4.81 3.24
CA TRP A 113 7.65 -5.48 3.70
C TRP A 113 6.62 -4.48 4.21
N TRP A 114 5.40 -4.62 3.75
CA TRP A 114 4.20 -4.01 4.33
C TRP A 114 3.45 -5.10 5.09
N LEU A 115 3.50 -5.04 6.42
CA LEU A 115 2.99 -6.11 7.27
C LEU A 115 1.70 -5.72 7.96
N ALA A 116 0.65 -6.51 7.77
CA ALA A 116 -0.59 -6.38 8.50
C ALA A 116 -0.49 -7.09 9.85
N GLN A 117 -0.73 -6.35 10.90
CA GLN A 117 -0.98 -6.86 12.24
C GLN A 117 -1.90 -5.90 12.98
N TYR A 118 -3.18 -6.24 13.01
CA TYR A 118 -4.18 -5.37 13.61
C TYR A 118 -4.03 -5.30 15.12
N LEU A 119 -4.11 -4.10 15.65
CA LEU A 119 -4.03 -3.86 17.07
C LEU A 119 -5.40 -4.14 17.70
N ALA A 120 -5.42 -4.95 18.76
CA ALA A 120 -6.65 -5.47 19.38
C ALA A 120 -7.48 -4.41 20.13
N ARG A 121 -7.20 -3.12 19.98
CA ARG A 121 -7.90 -2.03 20.66
C ARG A 121 -8.92 -1.37 19.75
N ARG A 122 -10.09 -1.09 20.29
CA ARG A 122 -11.17 -0.41 19.57
C ARG A 122 -10.96 1.10 19.39
N SER A 123 -10.02 1.71 20.10
CA SER A 123 -9.72 3.14 20.02
C SER A 123 -8.66 3.44 18.98
N TYR A 124 -8.92 4.39 18.11
CA TYR A 124 -8.02 4.79 17.02
C TYR A 124 -7.64 6.26 17.11
N PRO A 125 -6.44 6.57 16.64
CA PRO A 125 -5.38 5.64 16.30
C PRO A 125 -4.88 4.89 17.52
N ALA A 126 -4.74 3.57 17.43
CA ALA A 126 -4.23 2.75 18.53
C ALA A 126 -2.73 2.92 18.75
N TYR A 127 -2.06 3.57 17.84
CA TYR A 127 -0.64 3.84 17.87
C TYR A 127 -0.36 5.23 18.45
N THR A 128 0.56 5.28 19.41
CA THR A 128 1.21 6.53 19.85
C THR A 128 2.72 6.29 19.90
N PRO A 129 3.56 7.35 19.87
CA PRO A 129 5.01 7.20 20.02
C PRO A 129 5.41 6.45 21.31
N GLU A 130 4.60 6.53 22.36
CA GLU A 130 4.82 5.86 23.64
C GLU A 130 4.46 4.38 23.60
N PHE A 131 3.67 3.95 22.59
CA PHE A 131 3.27 2.55 22.39
C PHE A 131 3.60 2.10 20.98
N PRO A 132 4.89 1.97 20.63
CA PRO A 132 5.33 1.54 19.32
C PRO A 132 5.14 0.02 19.19
N CYS A 133 3.92 -0.44 18.95
CA CYS A 133 3.64 -1.85 18.71
C CYS A 133 4.10 -2.26 17.31
N PRO A 134 5.36 -2.67 17.09
CA PRO A 134 5.82 -3.09 15.77
C PRO A 134 5.10 -4.37 15.36
N PRO A 135 4.95 -4.63 14.05
CA PRO A 135 4.40 -5.90 13.58
C PRO A 135 5.39 -7.03 13.88
N ARG A 136 4.87 -8.24 14.04
CA ARG A 136 5.70 -9.44 14.04
C ARG A 136 6.37 -9.57 12.69
N LEU A 137 7.65 -9.90 12.70
CA LEU A 137 8.38 -10.16 11.47
C LEU A 137 8.22 -11.63 11.06
N PRO A 138 8.09 -11.90 9.76
CA PRO A 138 8.22 -13.27 9.26
C PRO A 138 9.62 -13.85 9.56
N GLU A 139 9.74 -15.16 9.60
CA GLU A 139 11.02 -15.84 9.74
C GLU A 139 11.96 -15.47 8.58
N GLY A 140 13.19 -15.05 8.93
CA GLY A 140 14.17 -14.61 7.94
C GLY A 140 14.04 -13.15 7.49
N VAL A 141 13.03 -12.42 7.97
CA VAL A 141 12.85 -10.99 7.72
C VAL A 141 13.40 -10.20 8.91
N SER A 142 14.24 -9.20 8.63
CA SER A 142 14.90 -8.39 9.67
C SER A 142 14.29 -7.00 9.88
N ALA A 143 13.45 -6.52 8.92
CA ALA A 143 12.86 -5.20 8.97
C ALA A 143 11.50 -5.16 8.26
N TRP A 144 10.73 -4.16 8.61
CA TRP A 144 9.48 -3.82 7.94
C TRP A 144 9.50 -2.36 7.49
N ARG A 145 8.69 -2.02 6.50
CA ARG A 145 8.60 -0.67 5.96
C ARG A 145 7.29 0.00 6.32
N ILE A 146 6.18 -0.72 6.17
CA ILE A 146 4.84 -0.24 6.51
C ILE A 146 4.16 -1.27 7.40
N HIS A 147 3.39 -0.80 8.38
CA HIS A 147 2.59 -1.62 9.28
C HIS A 147 1.13 -1.21 9.17
N GLN A 148 0.30 -2.08 8.60
CA GLN A 148 -1.14 -1.91 8.67
C GLN A 148 -1.63 -2.29 10.07
N THR A 149 -2.04 -1.28 10.82
CA THR A 149 -2.39 -1.41 12.24
C THR A 149 -3.87 -1.69 12.48
N ALA A 150 -4.69 -1.43 11.48
CA ALA A 150 -6.12 -1.69 11.49
C ALA A 150 -6.67 -1.86 10.09
N GLU A 151 -7.75 -2.62 9.99
CA GLU A 151 -8.69 -2.60 8.89
C GLU A 151 -10.04 -2.08 9.41
N ARG A 152 -10.84 -1.48 8.54
CA ARG A 152 -12.21 -1.05 8.86
C ARG A 152 -12.29 -0.17 10.11
N ALA A 153 -11.29 0.66 10.34
CA ALA A 153 -11.32 1.67 11.39
C ALA A 153 -12.16 2.88 10.93
N PRO A 154 -12.82 3.59 11.87
CA PRO A 154 -13.53 4.81 11.52
C PRO A 154 -12.61 5.82 10.84
N ALA A 155 -13.02 6.35 9.70
CA ALA A 155 -12.25 7.34 8.97
C ALA A 155 -12.11 8.64 9.78
N ILE A 156 -10.94 9.27 9.68
CA ILE A 156 -10.70 10.59 10.25
C ILE A 156 -11.64 11.60 9.57
N GLY A 157 -12.27 12.47 10.36
CA GLY A 157 -13.19 13.47 9.85
C GLY A 157 -14.68 13.09 9.92
N GLY A 158 -15.02 11.93 10.49
CA GLY A 158 -16.41 11.58 10.81
C GLY A 158 -17.29 11.32 9.60
N SER A 159 -16.72 10.87 8.48
CA SER A 159 -17.45 10.58 7.23
C SER A 159 -18.41 9.39 7.33
N GLY A 160 -18.38 8.61 8.40
CA GLY A 160 -19.12 7.35 8.55
C GLY A 160 -18.51 6.18 7.76
N TRP A 161 -17.43 6.40 7.04
CA TRP A 161 -16.71 5.38 6.27
C TRP A 161 -15.67 4.66 7.14
N TYR A 162 -15.28 3.50 6.69
CA TYR A 162 -14.17 2.74 7.25
C TYR A 162 -12.96 2.87 6.33
N MET A 163 -11.77 2.85 6.92
CA MET A 163 -10.50 2.87 6.20
C MET A 163 -9.47 2.05 6.95
N ASP A 164 -8.43 1.67 6.24
CA ASP A 164 -7.26 1.06 6.84
C ASP A 164 -6.34 2.14 7.41
N TYR A 165 -5.59 1.78 8.44
CA TYR A 165 -4.60 2.66 9.03
C TYR A 165 -3.23 2.02 8.93
N ASP A 166 -2.35 2.74 8.27
CA ASP A 166 -0.99 2.35 8.02
C ASP A 166 0.01 3.27 8.70
N ARG A 167 1.15 2.71 9.00
CA ARG A 167 2.23 3.38 9.67
C ARG A 167 3.54 3.14 8.96
N TRP A 168 4.19 4.19 8.55
CA TRP A 168 5.55 4.16 8.01
C TRP A 168 6.58 3.91 9.11
N ASN A 169 7.60 3.08 8.85
CA ASN A 169 8.71 2.83 9.74
C ASN A 169 9.87 3.78 9.44
N GLY A 170 9.76 5.00 9.90
CA GLY A 170 10.78 6.04 9.70
C GLY A 170 10.21 7.44 9.87
N SER A 171 11.01 8.44 9.55
CA SER A 171 10.62 9.84 9.54
C SER A 171 9.81 10.20 8.28
N HIS A 172 9.13 11.34 8.31
CA HIS A 172 8.43 11.90 7.15
C HIS A 172 9.41 12.17 5.98
N ALA A 173 10.60 12.68 6.27
CA ALA A 173 11.63 12.91 5.25
C ALA A 173 12.06 11.61 4.56
N GLU A 174 12.22 10.51 5.30
CA GLU A 174 12.53 9.20 4.75
C GLU A 174 11.37 8.64 3.91
N LEU A 175 10.12 8.87 4.32
CA LEU A 175 8.94 8.53 3.50
C LEU A 175 8.99 9.26 2.15
N LEU A 176 9.16 10.57 2.16
CA LEU A 176 9.23 11.35 0.93
C LEU A 176 10.40 10.91 0.03
N ALA A 177 11.58 10.71 0.60
CA ALA A 177 12.76 10.22 -0.12
C ALA A 177 12.52 8.84 -0.74
N TYR A 178 11.80 7.96 -0.04
CA TYR A 178 11.42 6.65 -0.56
C TYR A 178 10.56 6.75 -1.84
N PHE A 179 9.74 7.79 -1.97
CA PHE A 179 8.96 8.10 -3.17
C PHE A 179 9.69 9.00 -4.17
N GLY A 180 10.99 9.28 -3.95
CA GLY A 180 11.77 10.18 -4.82
C GLY A 180 11.32 11.63 -4.74
N ARG A 181 10.75 12.04 -3.60
CA ARG A 181 10.28 13.39 -3.33
C ARG A 181 11.19 14.08 -2.32
N GLU A 182 11.29 15.39 -2.44
CA GLU A 182 11.93 16.24 -1.43
C GLU A 182 10.88 16.85 -0.52
N GLU A 183 11.25 17.05 0.74
CA GLU A 183 10.42 17.78 1.68
C GLU A 183 10.32 19.24 1.19
N LYS A 184 9.17 19.60 0.63
CA LYS A 184 8.93 21.03 0.35
C LYS A 184 8.92 21.74 1.70
N GLN A 185 9.79 22.72 1.87
CA GLN A 185 9.66 23.62 3.01
C GLN A 185 8.20 24.04 3.12
N PRO A 186 7.58 23.98 4.31
CA PRO A 186 6.20 24.40 4.48
C PRO A 186 6.09 25.80 3.88
N ALA A 187 5.22 25.96 2.89
CA ALA A 187 4.84 27.30 2.44
C ALA A 187 4.46 28.06 3.70
N LEU A 188 5.13 29.17 3.97
CA LEU A 188 4.99 30.00 5.16
C LEU A 188 3.55 29.96 5.66
N ALA A 189 3.42 29.69 6.97
CA ALA A 189 2.17 29.59 7.68
C ALA A 189 1.09 30.55 7.12
N CYS A 190 -0.16 30.07 7.10
CA CYS A 190 -1.32 30.94 6.89
C CYS A 190 -1.03 32.32 7.50
N PRO A 191 -1.25 33.40 6.78
CA PRO A 191 -1.05 34.73 7.33
C PRO A 191 -1.82 34.85 8.64
N LEU A 192 -1.17 35.34 9.68
CA LEU A 192 -1.79 35.58 11.00
C LEU A 192 -2.86 36.67 10.94
N ASP A 193 -3.25 37.12 9.75
CA ASP A 193 -4.22 38.21 9.50
C ASP A 193 -5.70 37.74 9.47
N GLY A 194 -5.97 36.46 9.76
CA GLY A 194 -7.34 35.96 9.83
C GLY A 194 -8.03 35.70 8.49
N SER A 195 -7.30 35.73 7.37
CA SER A 195 -7.87 35.38 6.07
C SER A 195 -8.26 33.89 6.01
N PRO A 196 -9.46 33.55 5.49
CA PRO A 196 -9.90 32.16 5.44
C PRO A 196 -9.02 31.33 4.52
N CYS A 197 -8.53 30.18 5.03
CA CYS A 197 -7.92 29.14 4.22
C CYS A 197 -8.91 28.70 3.13
N PRO A 198 -8.50 28.56 1.85
CA PRO A 198 -9.40 28.08 0.82
C PRO A 198 -9.84 26.65 1.17
N ARG A 199 -11.08 26.49 1.61
CA ARG A 199 -11.70 25.17 1.80
C ARG A 199 -12.02 24.63 0.41
N SER A 200 -11.46 23.47 0.09
CA SER A 200 -11.91 22.71 -1.07
C SER A 200 -13.29 22.13 -0.77
N ASP A 201 -14.30 22.56 -1.50
CA ASP A 201 -15.64 21.99 -1.47
C ASP A 201 -15.62 20.61 -2.16
N ILE A 202 -15.20 19.59 -1.44
CA ILE A 202 -15.26 18.20 -1.93
C ILE A 202 -16.64 17.65 -1.55
N GLN A 203 -17.52 17.57 -2.52
CA GLN A 203 -18.76 16.79 -2.40
C GLN A 203 -18.44 15.30 -2.61
N PRO A 204 -18.83 14.40 -1.71
CA PRO A 204 -18.65 12.97 -1.91
C PRO A 204 -19.49 12.49 -3.10
N ASN A 205 -18.89 11.69 -3.97
CA ASN A 205 -19.60 11.06 -5.08
C ASN A 205 -20.46 9.90 -4.54
N PRO A 206 -21.81 9.98 -4.63
CA PRO A 206 -22.70 8.96 -4.06
C PRO A 206 -22.69 7.61 -4.77
N ALA A 207 -22.00 7.47 -5.91
CA ALA A 207 -22.01 6.24 -6.71
C ALA A 207 -20.98 5.18 -6.26
N LEU A 208 -20.20 5.43 -5.17
CA LEU A 208 -19.09 4.57 -4.76
C LEU A 208 -19.36 3.79 -3.46
N VAL A 209 -20.62 3.53 -3.15
CA VAL A 209 -21.05 3.17 -1.79
C VAL A 209 -20.76 1.72 -1.37
N ASP A 210 -20.46 0.77 -2.27
CA ASP A 210 -20.39 -0.66 -1.91
C ASP A 210 -19.35 -1.49 -2.69
N GLN A 211 -18.06 -1.12 -2.67
CA GLN A 211 -17.03 -2.01 -3.23
C GLN A 211 -15.81 -2.08 -2.30
N PRO A 212 -15.41 -3.29 -1.84
CA PRO A 212 -14.14 -3.48 -1.18
C PRO A 212 -13.07 -3.69 -2.25
N PHE A 213 -12.16 -2.83 -2.41
CA PHE A 213 -10.87 -2.92 -3.10
C PHE A 213 -10.52 -1.59 -3.78
N GLY A 214 -9.66 -0.85 -3.15
CA GLY A 214 -9.20 0.43 -3.59
C GLY A 214 -7.68 0.56 -3.51
N MET A 215 -7.20 1.64 -4.02
CA MET A 215 -5.82 2.10 -3.86
C MET A 215 -5.65 2.65 -2.43
N GLU A 216 -4.62 2.21 -1.72
CA GLU A 216 -4.27 2.82 -0.45
C GLU A 216 -3.44 4.08 -0.65
N ILE A 217 -3.74 5.09 0.15
CA ILE A 217 -3.07 6.39 0.19
C ILE A 217 -2.46 6.54 1.57
N ILE A 218 -1.15 6.71 1.61
CA ILE A 218 -0.37 6.97 2.83
C ILE A 218 -0.02 8.45 2.91
#